data_b0361e2a2f76483bcc01db7f1ce35a0f
#
_entry.id   b0361e2a2f76483bcc01db7f1ce35a0f
#
_cell.length_a   1.000
_cell.length_b   1.000
_cell.length_c   1.000
_cell.angle_alpha   90.00
_cell.angle_beta   90.00
_cell.angle_gamma   90.00
#
_symmetry.space_group_name_H-M   'P 1'
#
loop_
_entity.id
_entity.type
_entity.pdbx_description
1 polymer ?
#
loop_
_entity_poly.entity_id
_entity_poly.type
_entity_poly.pdbx_seq_one_letter_code
_entity_poly.pdbx_strand_id
1 'polypeptide(L)'
;MIGWFADFFRFVWGLFYWNTRKSWFRLRGGRGRSPCQNPSDSGRAYETHCDACLHWDRPARFTRVCPLLVATPQGLRCSVNTSAVRPFWGRVGGYTGGSLLGIYLAGAIGVFIFLRVIGYPVSIVHVTWPGLWYRVPQARSAYFFEQGNQAFAAGRVREGLLFFDNAYKFDPSNYLAGLALARNYQTSRPVISDALFARLYREHPGRRAATAQDWFRALLARGDFAQVAAMAGHELVADSPHASAWMRALIFATRQLRDDTPLRALLGNTDPRIKPWRTLLETELFLQSAQRAAARTSLLRPWPRDSPPYSLFYQVETLLSLGENFTALDQLGRSVGRLDDETALALRFAAYARAGLQPRLAYEFNTLLSRPLTPPVIKLLSAHLIRYPDPVLFQNFYTKFERARLPLDIENAGAHFSVLCVAGVHSDRARMDEQITRLKALAAASFIGLNLVADFFNNESAAQRIVTFLPILPVPLEVTYALLERYPGAASRPAAPGALNP
;
A
#
# COMPACT_ATOMS: atom_id res chain seq x y z
N MET A 1 -6.50 53.95 13.06
CA MET A 1 -7.13 52.71 12.59
C MET A 1 -8.65 52.78 12.53
N ILE A 2 -9.35 53.33 13.55
CA ILE A 2 -10.82 53.39 13.57
C ILE A 2 -11.40 54.23 12.41
N GLY A 3 -10.75 55.33 12.02
CA GLY A 3 -11.16 56.14 10.87
C GLY A 3 -11.09 55.39 9.53
N TRP A 4 -10.19 54.46 9.42
CA TRP A 4 -9.98 53.63 8.24
C TRP A 4 -11.13 52.67 7.94
N PHE A 5 -11.61 51.98 8.98
CA PHE A 5 -12.80 51.16 8.89
C PHE A 5 -14.06 51.97 8.57
N ALA A 6 -14.17 53.15 9.20
CA ALA A 6 -15.29 54.04 8.94
C ALA A 6 -15.31 54.49 7.46
N ASP A 7 -14.17 54.83 6.88
CA ASP A 7 -14.06 55.21 5.47
C ASP A 7 -14.30 54.06 4.51
N PHE A 8 -13.86 52.86 4.87
CA PHE A 8 -14.17 51.64 4.11
C PHE A 8 -15.68 51.35 4.09
N PHE A 9 -16.34 51.37 5.25
CA PHE A 9 -17.77 51.16 5.32
C PHE A 9 -18.56 52.26 4.59
N ARG A 10 -18.12 53.49 4.70
CA ARG A 10 -18.72 54.60 3.93
C ARG A 10 -18.58 54.42 2.43
N PHE A 11 -17.43 53.92 1.99
CA PHE A 11 -17.18 53.65 0.58
C PHE A 11 -18.06 52.50 0.07
N VAL A 12 -18.08 51.36 0.74
CA VAL A 12 -18.92 50.21 0.38
C VAL A 12 -20.39 50.56 0.36
N TRP A 13 -20.85 51.28 1.39
CA TRP A 13 -22.23 51.79 1.47
C TRP A 13 -22.55 52.79 0.37
N GLY A 14 -21.63 53.68 0.06
CA GLY A 14 -21.77 54.66 -1.01
C GLY A 14 -21.85 53.98 -2.40
N LEU A 15 -21.02 52.95 -2.68
CA LEU A 15 -21.10 52.17 -3.89
C LEU A 15 -22.42 51.41 -4.01
N PHE A 16 -22.85 50.76 -2.92
CA PHE A 16 -24.13 50.03 -2.89
C PHE A 16 -25.30 50.97 -3.14
N TYR A 17 -25.37 52.09 -2.40
CA TYR A 17 -26.43 53.11 -2.54
C TYR A 17 -26.46 53.69 -3.95
N TRP A 18 -25.29 54.02 -4.50
CA TRP A 18 -25.16 54.57 -5.85
C TRP A 18 -25.59 53.60 -6.93
N ASN A 19 -25.14 52.36 -6.88
CA ASN A 19 -25.51 51.33 -7.84
C ASN A 19 -27.01 50.99 -7.75
N THR A 20 -27.58 50.96 -6.54
CA THR A 20 -29.00 50.72 -6.34
C THR A 20 -29.82 51.87 -6.96
N ARG A 21 -29.38 53.11 -6.75
CA ARG A 21 -30.06 54.30 -7.30
C ARG A 21 -29.94 54.35 -8.84
N LYS A 22 -28.80 53.98 -9.41
CA LYS A 22 -28.63 53.84 -10.88
C LYS A 22 -29.55 52.79 -11.45
N SER A 23 -29.62 51.63 -10.81
CA SER A 23 -30.49 50.54 -11.23
C SER A 23 -31.95 50.91 -11.14
N TRP A 24 -32.36 51.58 -10.09
CA TRP A 24 -33.71 52.04 -9.89
C TRP A 24 -34.11 53.12 -10.91
N PHE A 25 -33.20 54.03 -11.27
CA PHE A 25 -33.42 55.02 -12.30
C PHE A 25 -33.62 54.37 -13.71
N ARG A 26 -32.84 53.31 -14.01
CA ARG A 26 -32.98 52.53 -15.22
C ARG A 26 -34.28 51.75 -15.27
N LEU A 27 -34.68 51.12 -14.18
CA LEU A 27 -35.91 50.34 -14.07
C LEU A 27 -37.18 51.22 -14.22
N ARG A 28 -37.14 52.48 -13.79
CA ARG A 28 -38.25 53.45 -13.98
C ARG A 28 -38.35 54.04 -15.42
N GLY A 29 -37.62 53.46 -16.37
CA GLY A 29 -37.73 53.87 -17.79
C GLY A 29 -37.19 55.27 -18.06
N GLY A 30 -36.31 55.76 -17.22
CA GLY A 30 -35.63 57.04 -17.42
C GLY A 30 -34.80 57.02 -18.70
N ARG A 31 -35.41 57.41 -19.82
CA ARG A 31 -34.74 57.65 -21.10
C ARG A 31 -34.02 58.99 -21.04
N GLY A 32 -33.13 59.13 -20.11
CA GLY A 32 -32.34 60.33 -19.90
C GLY A 32 -30.92 59.99 -19.49
N ARG A 33 -30.06 60.93 -19.60
CA ARG A 33 -28.66 60.80 -19.18
C ARG A 33 -28.58 60.36 -17.73
N SER A 34 -27.67 59.44 -17.41
CA SER A 34 -27.39 59.02 -16.03
C SER A 34 -27.26 60.25 -15.12
N PRO A 35 -27.71 60.21 -13.83
CA PRO A 35 -27.56 61.31 -12.89
C PRO A 35 -26.11 61.77 -12.69
N CYS A 36 -25.17 61.02 -13.20
CA CYS A 36 -23.75 61.36 -13.30
C CYS A 36 -23.37 61.45 -14.77
N GLN A 37 -23.30 62.68 -15.31
CA GLN A 37 -22.81 62.89 -16.66
C GLN A 37 -21.32 63.18 -16.64
N ASN A 38 -20.54 62.35 -17.36
CA ASN A 38 -19.18 62.74 -17.70
C ASN A 38 -19.24 63.91 -18.70
N PRO A 39 -18.44 64.96 -18.49
CA PRO A 39 -18.25 65.94 -19.54
C PRO A 39 -17.71 65.20 -20.77
N SER A 40 -18.32 65.45 -21.94
CA SER A 40 -17.80 64.90 -23.18
C SER A 40 -16.46 65.57 -23.50
N ASP A 41 -15.58 64.85 -24.21
CA ASP A 41 -14.23 65.29 -24.63
C ASP A 41 -14.22 66.55 -25.55
N SER A 42 -15.32 67.21 -25.71
CA SER A 42 -15.47 68.34 -26.64
C SER A 42 -15.01 69.70 -26.11
N GLY A 43 -14.26 69.71 -24.99
CA GLY A 43 -13.57 70.90 -24.50
C GLY A 43 -14.47 72.10 -24.05
N ARG A 44 -15.77 71.97 -24.11
CA ARG A 44 -16.70 72.98 -23.58
C ARG A 44 -16.95 72.77 -22.11
N ALA A 45 -16.92 73.80 -21.29
CA ALA A 45 -17.33 73.76 -19.89
C ALA A 45 -18.78 73.29 -19.79
N TYR A 46 -18.97 72.03 -19.47
CA TYR A 46 -20.29 71.45 -19.27
C TYR A 46 -20.76 71.69 -17.86
N GLU A 47 -21.92 72.26 -17.75
CA GLU A 47 -22.69 72.21 -16.51
C GLU A 47 -22.99 70.77 -16.17
N THR A 48 -22.40 70.26 -15.12
CA THR A 48 -22.67 68.93 -14.60
C THR A 48 -24.03 68.96 -13.92
N HIS A 49 -25.04 68.33 -14.51
CA HIS A 49 -26.38 68.20 -13.92
C HIS A 49 -26.44 67.12 -12.80
N CYS A 50 -25.34 66.88 -12.11
CA CYS A 50 -25.28 65.97 -10.95
C CYS A 50 -25.53 66.84 -9.69
N ASP A 51 -26.59 66.50 -8.92
CA ASP A 51 -26.92 67.18 -7.66
C ASP A 51 -25.74 67.24 -6.70
N ALA A 52 -24.91 66.21 -6.67
CA ALA A 52 -23.72 66.17 -5.82
C ALA A 52 -22.63 67.16 -6.31
N CYS A 53 -22.57 67.46 -7.61
CA CYS A 53 -21.63 68.44 -8.15
C CYS A 53 -22.17 69.85 -8.15
N LEU A 54 -23.49 70.04 -8.19
CA LEU A 54 -24.16 71.35 -8.13
C LEU A 54 -24.18 71.90 -6.68
N HIS A 55 -24.26 71.00 -5.70
CA HIS A 55 -24.32 71.38 -4.28
C HIS A 55 -23.08 70.87 -3.53
N TRP A 56 -21.92 70.96 -4.14
CA TRP A 56 -20.62 70.48 -3.56
C TRP A 56 -20.24 71.34 -2.29
N ASP A 57 -20.79 72.49 -2.12
CA ASP A 57 -20.65 73.34 -0.96
C ASP A 57 -21.28 72.77 0.31
N ARG A 58 -22.09 71.74 0.22
CA ARG A 58 -22.71 71.02 1.34
C ARG A 58 -22.10 69.64 1.55
N PRO A 59 -20.84 69.55 1.94
CA PRO A 59 -20.06 68.27 1.95
C PRO A 59 -20.68 67.24 2.89
N ALA A 60 -21.32 67.61 3.97
CA ALA A 60 -21.91 66.61 4.89
C ALA A 60 -23.05 65.80 4.29
N ARG A 61 -23.72 66.31 3.23
CA ARG A 61 -24.84 65.62 2.55
C ARG A 61 -24.37 64.72 1.43
N PHE A 62 -23.35 65.15 0.72
CA PHE A 62 -22.94 64.49 -0.53
C PHE A 62 -21.74 63.52 -0.39
N THR A 63 -20.84 63.73 0.56
CA THR A 63 -19.77 62.78 0.87
C THR A 63 -20.29 61.41 1.35
N ARG A 64 -21.50 61.38 1.94
CA ARG A 64 -22.18 60.14 2.30
C ARG A 64 -22.91 59.47 1.14
N VAL A 65 -23.23 60.21 0.10
CA VAL A 65 -24.11 59.76 -1.01
C VAL A 65 -23.37 59.51 -2.28
N CYS A 66 -22.27 60.20 -2.54
CA CYS A 66 -21.45 60.02 -3.73
C CYS A 66 -20.02 59.64 -3.35
N PRO A 67 -19.66 58.34 -3.45
CA PRO A 67 -18.30 57.89 -3.17
C PRO A 67 -17.27 58.42 -4.16
N LEU A 68 -17.73 59.06 -5.23
CA LEU A 68 -16.88 59.63 -6.26
C LEU A 68 -16.44 61.06 -5.98
N LEU A 69 -16.93 61.72 -4.91
CA LEU A 69 -16.48 63.04 -4.47
C LEU A 69 -15.18 62.92 -3.67
N VAL A 70 -14.16 63.63 -4.11
CA VAL A 70 -12.84 63.68 -3.48
C VAL A 70 -12.51 65.12 -3.12
N ALA A 71 -11.92 65.32 -1.94
CA ALA A 71 -11.40 66.61 -1.50
C ALA A 71 -10.15 66.96 -2.34
N THR A 72 -10.21 68.09 -2.99
CA THR A 72 -9.07 68.71 -3.68
C THR A 72 -8.77 70.09 -3.04
N PRO A 73 -7.59 70.68 -3.32
CA PRO A 73 -7.31 72.05 -2.84
C PRO A 73 -8.31 73.10 -3.30
N GLN A 74 -9.08 72.77 -4.34
CA GLN A 74 -10.11 73.64 -4.94
C GLN A 74 -11.53 73.26 -4.51
N GLY A 75 -11.69 72.45 -3.46
CA GLY A 75 -12.96 71.94 -2.97
C GLY A 75 -13.24 70.46 -3.39
N LEU A 76 -14.48 70.02 -3.09
CA LEU A 76 -14.91 68.64 -3.47
C LEU A 76 -15.13 68.58 -4.99
N ARG A 77 -14.43 67.64 -5.65
CA ARG A 77 -14.52 67.39 -7.11
C ARG A 77 -14.94 65.97 -7.37
N CYS A 78 -15.64 65.75 -8.48
CA CYS A 78 -15.98 64.37 -8.90
C CYS A 78 -14.74 63.62 -9.39
N SER A 79 -14.51 62.43 -8.88
CA SER A 79 -13.35 61.56 -9.20
C SER A 79 -13.35 61.04 -10.63
N VAL A 80 -14.41 61.28 -11.41
CA VAL A 80 -14.48 60.94 -12.83
C VAL A 80 -13.60 61.88 -13.68
N ASN A 81 -13.21 63.01 -13.15
CA ASN A 81 -12.22 63.87 -13.81
C ASN A 81 -10.80 63.32 -13.58
N THR A 82 -10.33 62.55 -14.53
CA THR A 82 -9.09 61.76 -14.43
C THR A 82 -7.84 62.60 -14.23
N SER A 83 -7.83 63.88 -14.63
CA SER A 83 -6.68 64.76 -14.44
C SER A 83 -6.53 65.28 -13.01
N ALA A 84 -7.64 65.44 -12.27
CA ALA A 84 -7.63 65.95 -10.91
C ALA A 84 -7.61 64.87 -9.80
N VAL A 85 -7.86 63.60 -10.15
CA VAL A 85 -8.26 62.57 -9.16
C VAL A 85 -7.50 61.24 -9.28
N ARG A 86 -6.41 61.17 -10.06
CA ARG A 86 -5.59 59.97 -10.15
C ARG A 86 -5.21 59.31 -8.81
N PRO A 87 -4.97 60.05 -7.69
CA PRO A 87 -4.64 59.39 -6.40
C PRO A 87 -5.78 58.67 -5.73
N PHE A 88 -7.04 58.96 -6.06
CA PHE A 88 -8.22 58.42 -5.39
C PHE A 88 -8.43 56.92 -5.67
N TRP A 89 -8.40 56.53 -6.93
CA TRP A 89 -8.60 55.13 -7.33
C TRP A 89 -7.46 54.22 -6.85
N GLY A 90 -6.23 54.74 -6.81
CA GLY A 90 -5.09 54.01 -6.23
C GLY A 90 -5.28 53.74 -4.73
N ARG A 91 -5.77 54.75 -3.98
CA ARG A 91 -6.08 54.59 -2.55
C ARG A 91 -7.26 53.63 -2.32
N VAL A 92 -8.33 53.73 -3.07
CA VAL A 92 -9.49 52.85 -2.97
C VAL A 92 -9.08 51.41 -3.31
N GLY A 93 -8.34 51.21 -4.39
CA GLY A 93 -7.80 49.90 -4.76
C GLY A 93 -6.88 49.33 -3.69
N GLY A 94 -5.97 50.16 -3.15
CA GLY A 94 -5.07 49.77 -2.06
C GLY A 94 -5.82 49.37 -0.78
N TYR A 95 -6.84 50.16 -0.38
CA TYR A 95 -7.64 49.88 0.82
C TYR A 95 -8.51 48.63 0.65
N THR A 96 -9.18 48.48 -0.49
CA THR A 96 -10.03 47.31 -0.76
C THR A 96 -9.19 46.06 -0.90
N GLY A 97 -8.11 46.11 -1.68
CA GLY A 97 -7.20 45.00 -1.86
C GLY A 97 -6.50 44.58 -0.56
N GLY A 98 -6.03 45.57 0.22
CA GLY A 98 -5.42 45.33 1.53
C GLY A 98 -6.40 44.72 2.54
N SER A 99 -7.66 45.18 2.55
CA SER A 99 -8.70 44.60 3.43
C SER A 99 -9.07 43.19 3.05
N LEU A 100 -9.23 42.89 1.75
CA LEU A 100 -9.49 41.55 1.27
C LEU A 100 -8.33 40.61 1.58
N LEU A 101 -7.10 41.06 1.37
CA LEU A 101 -5.90 40.28 1.73
C LEU A 101 -5.83 40.06 3.25
N GLY A 102 -6.13 41.07 4.05
CA GLY A 102 -6.18 40.96 5.52
C GLY A 102 -7.20 39.94 6.00
N ILE A 103 -8.43 39.97 5.45
CA ILE A 103 -9.49 39.00 5.75
C ILE A 103 -9.05 37.59 5.33
N TYR A 104 -8.45 37.44 4.13
CA TYR A 104 -7.93 36.17 3.66
C TYR A 104 -6.86 35.60 4.60
N LEU A 105 -5.86 36.41 4.97
CA LEU A 105 -4.78 36.00 5.87
C LEU A 105 -5.30 35.67 7.28
N ALA A 106 -6.22 36.45 7.81
CA ALA A 106 -6.84 36.19 9.11
C ALA A 106 -7.63 34.87 9.08
N GLY A 107 -8.40 34.63 8.03
CA GLY A 107 -9.09 33.34 7.80
C GLY A 107 -8.13 32.16 7.67
N ALA A 108 -7.08 32.34 6.89
CA ALA A 108 -6.04 31.28 6.71
C ALA A 108 -5.30 30.97 8.03
N ILE A 109 -4.97 31.98 8.83
CA ILE A 109 -4.37 31.80 10.16
C ILE A 109 -5.36 31.08 11.10
N GLY A 110 -6.64 31.46 11.10
CA GLY A 110 -7.67 30.78 11.88
C GLY A 110 -7.79 29.30 11.53
N VAL A 111 -7.85 28.98 10.23
CA VAL A 111 -7.85 27.58 9.74
C VAL A 111 -6.57 26.85 10.13
N PHE A 112 -5.41 27.49 10.00
CA PHE A 112 -4.14 26.88 10.40
C PHE A 112 -4.12 26.54 11.89
N ILE A 113 -4.52 27.45 12.76
CA ILE A 113 -4.59 27.24 14.22
C ILE A 113 -5.54 26.09 14.52
N PHE A 114 -6.73 26.08 13.92
CA PHE A 114 -7.73 25.03 14.09
C PHE A 114 -7.18 23.65 13.70
N LEU A 115 -6.54 23.53 12.53
CA LEU A 115 -5.94 22.26 12.07
C LEU A 115 -4.81 21.80 13.00
N ARG A 116 -4.01 22.73 13.53
CA ARG A 116 -2.92 22.41 14.48
C ARG A 116 -3.43 21.96 15.84
N VAL A 117 -4.51 22.57 16.34
CA VAL A 117 -5.15 22.18 17.62
C VAL A 117 -5.70 20.75 17.53
N ILE A 118 -6.23 20.34 16.38
CA ILE A 118 -6.66 18.95 16.14
C ILE A 118 -5.46 18.00 16.06
N GLY A 119 -4.23 18.50 15.82
CA GLY A 119 -3.02 17.68 15.72
C GLY A 119 -2.56 17.40 14.28
N TYR A 120 -3.17 18.02 13.26
CA TYR A 120 -2.73 17.79 11.88
C TYR A 120 -1.35 18.43 11.62
N PRO A 121 -0.40 17.71 10.98
CA PRO A 121 0.94 18.20 10.70
C PRO A 121 0.96 19.15 9.49
N VAL A 122 0.18 20.24 9.54
CA VAL A 122 0.13 21.26 8.50
C VAL A 122 1.10 22.40 8.81
N SER A 123 1.66 23.03 7.76
CA SER A 123 2.38 24.29 7.88
C SER A 123 1.47 25.46 7.48
N ILE A 124 1.79 26.67 7.96
CA ILE A 124 1.02 27.86 7.60
C ILE A 124 0.99 28.10 6.09
N VAL A 125 2.09 27.78 5.38
CA VAL A 125 2.20 27.94 3.93
C VAL A 125 1.23 27.03 3.18
N HIS A 126 0.91 25.83 3.73
CA HIS A 126 -0.06 24.90 3.13
C HIS A 126 -1.48 25.47 3.12
N VAL A 127 -1.80 26.37 4.06
CA VAL A 127 -3.13 26.97 4.19
C VAL A 127 -3.18 28.32 3.48
N THR A 128 -2.10 29.12 3.58
CA THR A 128 -2.07 30.49 3.02
C THR A 128 -1.83 30.52 1.51
N TRP A 129 -1.16 29.51 0.92
CA TRP A 129 -0.86 29.47 -0.51
C TRP A 129 -1.83 28.55 -1.26
N PRO A 130 -2.73 29.06 -2.10
CA PRO A 130 -3.74 28.24 -2.79
C PRO A 130 -3.15 27.07 -3.58
N GLY A 131 -1.99 27.27 -4.21
CA GLY A 131 -1.28 26.20 -4.94
C GLY A 131 -0.80 25.03 -4.08
N LEU A 132 -0.85 25.13 -2.75
CA LEU A 132 -0.45 24.08 -1.81
C LEU A 132 -1.62 23.49 -1.01
N TRP A 133 -2.85 23.86 -1.30
CA TRP A 133 -4.02 23.32 -0.60
C TRP A 133 -4.17 21.81 -0.70
N TYR A 134 -3.66 21.21 -1.79
CA TYR A 134 -3.64 19.74 -1.94
C TYR A 134 -2.81 19.03 -0.85
N ARG A 135 -1.93 19.76 -0.13
CA ARG A 135 -1.15 19.20 0.98
C ARG A 135 -1.94 19.09 2.29
N VAL A 136 -3.07 19.78 2.41
CA VAL A 136 -3.92 19.66 3.60
C VAL A 136 -4.55 18.28 3.73
N PRO A 137 -5.19 17.70 2.71
CA PRO A 137 -5.62 16.29 2.73
C PRO A 137 -4.47 15.32 3.01
N GLN A 138 -3.27 15.54 2.44
CA GLN A 138 -2.09 14.71 2.71
C GLN A 138 -1.68 14.75 4.19
N ALA A 139 -1.65 15.91 4.80
CA ALA A 139 -1.36 16.05 6.23
C ALA A 139 -2.43 15.39 7.12
N ARG A 140 -3.71 15.45 6.74
CA ARG A 140 -4.79 14.72 7.42
C ARG A 140 -4.61 13.22 7.28
N SER A 141 -4.27 12.76 6.09
CA SER A 141 -3.97 11.34 5.83
C SER A 141 -2.81 10.85 6.70
N ALA A 142 -1.72 11.60 6.76
CA ALA A 142 -0.56 11.26 7.60
C ALA A 142 -0.94 11.17 9.10
N TYR A 143 -1.76 12.09 9.58
CA TYR A 143 -2.26 12.06 10.96
C TYR A 143 -3.07 10.79 11.24
N PHE A 144 -4.06 10.49 10.39
CA PHE A 144 -4.88 9.29 10.57
C PHE A 144 -4.08 8.01 10.42
N PHE A 145 -3.09 7.99 9.54
CA PHE A 145 -2.18 6.84 9.42
C PHE A 145 -1.40 6.60 10.72
N GLU A 146 -0.88 7.66 11.33
CA GLU A 146 -0.16 7.56 12.61
C GLU A 146 -1.09 7.11 13.76
N GLN A 147 -2.32 7.67 13.84
CA GLN A 147 -3.34 7.21 14.80
C GLN A 147 -3.70 5.74 14.58
N GLY A 148 -3.75 5.29 13.32
CA GLY A 148 -3.94 3.90 12.97
C GLY A 148 -2.83 3.00 13.51
N ASN A 149 -1.57 3.37 13.33
CA ASN A 149 -0.43 2.63 13.85
C ASN A 149 -0.46 2.53 15.38
N GLN A 150 -0.77 3.65 16.07
CA GLN A 150 -0.89 3.68 17.53
C GLN A 150 -2.05 2.81 18.03
N ALA A 151 -3.19 2.83 17.36
CA ALA A 151 -4.33 1.97 17.68
C ALA A 151 -3.99 0.49 17.50
N PHE A 152 -3.28 0.12 16.42
CA PHE A 152 -2.79 -1.24 16.21
C PHE A 152 -1.79 -1.67 17.28
N ALA A 153 -0.81 -0.82 17.62
CA ALA A 153 0.16 -1.09 18.68
C ALA A 153 -0.53 -1.29 20.05
N ALA A 154 -1.66 -0.61 20.29
CA ALA A 154 -2.49 -0.77 21.47
C ALA A 154 -3.49 -1.96 21.38
N GLY A 155 -3.44 -2.78 20.33
CA GLY A 155 -4.36 -3.91 20.11
C GLY A 155 -5.78 -3.53 19.70
N ARG A 156 -6.07 -2.25 19.45
CA ARG A 156 -7.39 -1.74 19.03
C ARG A 156 -7.55 -1.84 17.50
N VAL A 157 -7.56 -3.08 16.99
CA VAL A 157 -7.51 -3.37 15.54
C VAL A 157 -8.65 -2.70 14.75
N ARG A 158 -9.90 -2.73 15.27
CA ARG A 158 -11.06 -2.12 14.57
C ARG A 158 -10.89 -0.61 14.41
N GLU A 159 -10.42 0.06 15.45
CA GLU A 159 -10.18 1.50 15.45
C GLU A 159 -9.03 1.85 14.50
N GLY A 160 -7.94 1.08 14.54
CA GLY A 160 -6.82 1.23 13.62
C GLY A 160 -7.23 1.09 12.15
N LEU A 161 -8.08 0.13 11.82
CA LEU A 161 -8.62 -0.03 10.47
C LEU A 161 -9.47 1.16 10.03
N LEU A 162 -10.27 1.74 10.92
CA LEU A 162 -11.04 2.95 10.63
C LEU A 162 -10.11 4.15 10.36
N PHE A 163 -9.04 4.27 11.12
CA PHE A 163 -8.05 5.32 10.88
C PHE A 163 -7.31 5.13 9.56
N PHE A 164 -6.90 3.92 9.19
CA PHE A 164 -6.29 3.67 7.88
C PHE A 164 -7.26 3.93 6.72
N ASP A 165 -8.55 3.57 6.87
CA ASP A 165 -9.58 3.85 5.88
C ASP A 165 -9.77 5.36 5.68
N ASN A 166 -9.82 6.13 6.78
CA ASN A 166 -9.87 7.57 6.72
C ASN A 166 -8.59 8.17 6.10
N ALA A 167 -7.41 7.66 6.46
CA ALA A 167 -6.15 8.09 5.88
C ALA A 167 -6.16 7.91 4.36
N TYR A 168 -6.58 6.75 3.88
CA TYR A 168 -6.63 6.43 2.45
C TYR A 168 -7.72 7.21 1.71
N LYS A 169 -8.87 7.49 2.35
CA LYS A 169 -9.93 8.34 1.79
C LYS A 169 -9.51 9.78 1.62
N PHE A 170 -8.75 10.35 2.58
CA PHE A 170 -8.25 11.72 2.48
C PHE A 170 -7.14 11.86 1.44
N ASP A 171 -6.29 10.86 1.32
CA ASP A 171 -5.23 10.83 0.32
C ASP A 171 -5.06 9.42 -0.26
N PRO A 172 -5.73 9.13 -1.38
CA PRO A 172 -5.59 7.84 -2.06
C PRO A 172 -4.16 7.56 -2.58
N SER A 173 -3.30 8.59 -2.66
CA SER A 173 -1.89 8.41 -3.01
C SER A 173 -1.03 7.95 -1.83
N ASN A 174 -1.58 7.88 -0.62
CA ASN A 174 -0.89 7.33 0.56
C ASN A 174 -0.76 5.80 0.44
N TYR A 175 0.36 5.39 -0.15
CA TYR A 175 0.71 3.99 -0.36
C TYR A 175 0.64 3.16 0.93
N LEU A 176 1.18 3.69 2.04
CA LEU A 176 1.27 2.95 3.30
C LEU A 176 -0.12 2.67 3.91
N ALA A 177 -1.02 3.64 3.84
CA ALA A 177 -2.40 3.46 4.30
C ALA A 177 -3.14 2.42 3.45
N GLY A 178 -3.02 2.51 2.13
CA GLY A 178 -3.60 1.54 1.20
C GLY A 178 -3.04 0.13 1.40
N LEU A 179 -1.73 -0.02 1.62
CA LEU A 179 -1.08 -1.29 1.88
C LEU A 179 -1.53 -1.91 3.21
N ALA A 180 -1.63 -1.08 4.28
CA ALA A 180 -2.12 -1.53 5.57
C ALA A 180 -3.57 -2.06 5.47
N LEU A 181 -4.44 -1.35 4.75
CA LEU A 181 -5.80 -1.82 4.48
C LEU A 181 -5.82 -3.13 3.68
N ALA A 182 -5.05 -3.21 2.59
CA ALA A 182 -4.99 -4.40 1.75
C ALA A 182 -4.55 -5.63 2.54
N ARG A 183 -3.50 -5.51 3.36
CA ARG A 183 -3.01 -6.60 4.22
C ARG A 183 -4.04 -7.04 5.27
N ASN A 184 -4.76 -6.11 5.86
CA ASN A 184 -5.74 -6.44 6.90
C ASN A 184 -7.07 -6.98 6.35
N TYR A 185 -7.45 -6.60 5.13
CA TYR A 185 -8.67 -7.10 4.50
C TYR A 185 -8.51 -8.46 3.82
N GLN A 186 -7.31 -9.01 3.71
CA GLN A 186 -7.05 -10.25 2.97
C GLN A 186 -7.87 -11.46 3.43
N THR A 187 -8.29 -11.51 4.70
CA THR A 187 -9.12 -12.59 5.25
C THR A 187 -10.58 -12.23 5.29
N SER A 188 -10.91 -11.04 5.80
CA SER A 188 -12.29 -10.62 6.04
C SER A 188 -13.00 -10.11 4.78
N ARG A 189 -12.27 -9.47 3.87
CA ARG A 189 -12.78 -8.85 2.63
C ARG A 189 -11.80 -9.04 1.47
N PRO A 190 -11.55 -10.29 1.03
CA PRO A 190 -10.50 -10.60 0.05
C PRO A 190 -10.67 -9.85 -1.27
N VAL A 191 -11.89 -9.67 -1.77
CA VAL A 191 -12.15 -8.91 -3.00
C VAL A 191 -11.71 -7.44 -2.89
N ILE A 192 -11.97 -6.80 -1.74
CA ILE A 192 -11.53 -5.42 -1.49
C ILE A 192 -10.00 -5.35 -1.35
N SER A 193 -9.41 -6.34 -0.66
CA SER A 193 -7.96 -6.46 -0.54
C SER A 193 -7.28 -6.53 -1.90
N ASP A 194 -7.77 -7.40 -2.79
CA ASP A 194 -7.22 -7.59 -4.12
C ASP A 194 -7.39 -6.34 -5.01
N ALA A 195 -8.55 -5.67 -4.91
CA ALA A 195 -8.77 -4.39 -5.60
C ALA A 195 -7.82 -3.29 -5.12
N LEU A 196 -7.52 -3.24 -3.81
CA LEU A 196 -6.54 -2.31 -3.24
C LEU A 196 -5.12 -2.63 -3.71
N PHE A 197 -4.70 -3.90 -3.65
CA PHE A 197 -3.39 -4.31 -4.18
C PHE A 197 -3.24 -3.98 -5.66
N ALA A 198 -4.24 -4.30 -6.49
CA ALA A 198 -4.24 -4.00 -7.91
C ALA A 198 -4.14 -2.49 -8.18
N ARG A 199 -4.83 -1.68 -7.39
CA ARG A 199 -4.75 -0.23 -7.48
C ARG A 199 -3.36 0.29 -7.09
N LEU A 200 -2.82 -0.14 -5.94
CA LEU A 200 -1.48 0.24 -5.48
C LEU A 200 -0.40 -0.17 -6.49
N TYR A 201 -0.52 -1.34 -7.08
CA TYR A 201 0.39 -1.85 -8.11
C TYR A 201 0.43 -0.94 -9.34
N ARG A 202 -0.73 -0.45 -9.80
CA ARG A 202 -0.83 0.46 -10.96
C ARG A 202 -0.38 1.88 -10.65
N GLU A 203 -0.84 2.43 -9.51
CA GLU A 203 -0.65 3.85 -9.17
C GLU A 203 0.74 4.16 -8.60
N HIS A 204 1.49 3.14 -8.11
CA HIS A 204 2.82 3.33 -7.51
C HIS A 204 3.92 2.53 -8.24
N PRO A 205 4.33 2.94 -9.45
CA PRO A 205 5.28 2.18 -10.28
C PRO A 205 6.63 1.92 -9.59
N GLY A 206 7.12 2.86 -8.78
CA GLY A 206 8.36 2.68 -8.02
C GLY A 206 8.28 1.67 -6.87
N ARG A 207 7.08 1.17 -6.54
CA ARG A 207 6.83 0.17 -5.49
C ARG A 207 6.16 -1.10 -6.01
N ARG A 208 6.08 -1.29 -7.32
CA ARG A 208 5.42 -2.45 -7.94
C ARG A 208 5.94 -3.77 -7.42
N ALA A 209 7.25 -3.98 -7.41
CA ALA A 209 7.85 -5.23 -6.96
C ALA A 209 7.47 -5.56 -5.51
N ALA A 210 7.54 -4.58 -4.59
CA ALA A 210 7.14 -4.78 -3.20
C ALA A 210 5.63 -5.07 -3.07
N THR A 211 4.79 -4.34 -3.82
CA THR A 211 3.34 -4.56 -3.84
C THR A 211 2.99 -5.94 -4.39
N ALA A 212 3.66 -6.36 -5.48
CA ALA A 212 3.47 -7.68 -6.07
C ALA A 212 3.84 -8.80 -5.09
N GLN A 213 4.96 -8.66 -4.36
CA GLN A 213 5.39 -9.64 -3.35
C GLN A 213 4.38 -9.74 -2.19
N ASP A 214 3.86 -8.63 -1.69
CA ASP A 214 2.85 -8.65 -0.62
C ASP A 214 1.52 -9.25 -1.09
N TRP A 215 1.09 -8.88 -2.29
CA TRP A 215 -0.11 -9.44 -2.88
C TRP A 215 0.03 -10.94 -3.17
N PHE A 216 1.16 -11.34 -3.73
CA PHE A 216 1.49 -12.75 -3.93
C PHE A 216 1.41 -13.56 -2.63
N ARG A 217 2.00 -13.06 -1.53
CA ARG A 217 1.92 -13.73 -0.22
C ARG A 217 0.47 -13.90 0.24
N ALA A 218 -0.35 -12.87 0.08
CA ALA A 218 -1.76 -12.92 0.42
C ALA A 218 -2.53 -13.96 -0.42
N LEU A 219 -2.32 -13.97 -1.74
CA LEU A 219 -2.94 -14.92 -2.67
C LEU A 219 -2.52 -16.36 -2.37
N LEU A 220 -1.21 -16.58 -2.18
CA LEU A 220 -0.65 -17.91 -1.87
C LEU A 220 -1.22 -18.45 -0.56
N ALA A 221 -1.24 -17.62 0.49
CA ALA A 221 -1.75 -18.03 1.79
C ALA A 221 -3.25 -18.38 1.77
N ARG A 222 -4.04 -17.70 0.93
CA ARG A 222 -5.47 -18.01 0.73
C ARG A 222 -5.72 -19.20 -0.20
N GLY A 223 -4.69 -19.71 -0.88
CA GLY A 223 -4.84 -20.76 -1.88
C GLY A 223 -5.47 -20.29 -3.20
N ASP A 224 -5.37 -19.00 -3.52
CA ASP A 224 -5.89 -18.42 -4.78
C ASP A 224 -4.89 -18.69 -5.92
N PHE A 225 -4.62 -19.98 -6.19
CA PHE A 225 -3.55 -20.41 -7.08
C PHE A 225 -3.70 -19.94 -8.53
N ALA A 226 -4.94 -19.73 -9.00
CA ALA A 226 -5.17 -19.19 -10.33
C ALA A 226 -4.63 -17.76 -10.47
N GLN A 227 -4.85 -16.92 -9.47
CA GLN A 227 -4.31 -15.56 -9.45
C GLN A 227 -2.80 -15.56 -9.21
N VAL A 228 -2.29 -16.48 -8.38
CA VAL A 228 -0.84 -16.69 -8.20
C VAL A 228 -0.18 -17.03 -9.53
N ALA A 229 -0.74 -17.96 -10.31
CA ALA A 229 -0.18 -18.35 -11.61
C ALA A 229 -0.19 -17.19 -12.62
N ALA A 230 -1.30 -16.44 -12.68
CA ALA A 230 -1.42 -15.29 -13.57
C ALA A 230 -0.42 -14.18 -13.20
N MET A 231 -0.33 -13.84 -11.91
CA MET A 231 0.63 -12.85 -11.41
C MET A 231 2.06 -13.29 -11.65
N ALA A 232 2.41 -14.55 -11.32
CA ALA A 232 3.76 -15.06 -11.49
C ALA A 232 4.18 -15.08 -12.96
N GLY A 233 3.28 -15.44 -13.88
CA GLY A 233 3.54 -15.37 -15.32
C GLY A 233 3.82 -13.95 -15.81
N HIS A 234 3.09 -12.96 -15.30
CA HIS A 234 3.31 -11.54 -15.62
C HIS A 234 4.64 -11.03 -15.04
N GLU A 235 4.88 -11.25 -13.74
CA GLU A 235 6.07 -10.74 -13.04
C GLU A 235 7.36 -11.42 -13.49
N LEU A 236 7.31 -12.66 -13.97
CA LEU A 236 8.46 -13.37 -14.54
C LEU A 236 9.09 -12.58 -15.70
N VAL A 237 8.24 -11.87 -16.45
CA VAL A 237 8.66 -11.02 -17.57
C VAL A 237 8.92 -9.58 -17.14
N ALA A 238 8.19 -9.07 -16.14
CA ALA A 238 8.29 -7.68 -15.69
C ALA A 238 9.44 -7.45 -14.69
N ASP A 239 9.68 -8.40 -13.77
CA ASP A 239 10.61 -8.28 -12.63
C ASP A 239 11.74 -9.33 -12.71
N SER A 240 12.75 -9.07 -13.53
CA SER A 240 13.87 -9.98 -13.71
C SER A 240 14.70 -10.28 -12.45
N PRO A 241 14.91 -9.37 -11.48
CA PRO A 241 15.66 -9.70 -10.27
C PRO A 241 15.05 -10.80 -9.42
N HIS A 242 13.72 -10.94 -9.43
CA HIS A 242 13.00 -11.96 -8.65
C HIS A 242 12.43 -13.10 -9.51
N ALA A 243 12.88 -13.23 -10.75
CA ALA A 243 12.36 -14.24 -11.70
C ALA A 243 12.39 -15.68 -11.16
N SER A 244 13.40 -16.05 -10.36
CA SER A 244 13.47 -17.36 -9.70
C SER A 244 12.31 -17.60 -8.73
N ALA A 245 11.94 -16.60 -7.95
CA ALA A 245 10.82 -16.69 -7.01
C ALA A 245 9.49 -16.78 -7.76
N TRP A 246 9.32 -15.99 -8.83
CA TRP A 246 8.13 -16.03 -9.67
C TRP A 246 7.98 -17.34 -10.42
N MET A 247 9.08 -17.92 -10.94
CA MET A 247 9.03 -19.24 -11.56
C MET A 247 8.63 -20.32 -10.55
N ARG A 248 9.17 -20.28 -9.33
CA ARG A 248 8.75 -21.19 -8.25
C ARG A 248 7.27 -21.07 -7.94
N ALA A 249 6.78 -19.84 -7.84
CA ALA A 249 5.36 -19.56 -7.57
C ALA A 249 4.46 -20.12 -8.69
N LEU A 250 4.85 -19.92 -9.95
CA LEU A 250 4.14 -20.43 -11.11
C LEU A 250 4.05 -21.96 -11.10
N ILE A 251 5.19 -22.63 -10.97
CA ILE A 251 5.26 -24.11 -10.93
C ILE A 251 4.40 -24.66 -9.79
N PHE A 252 4.52 -24.06 -8.60
CA PHE A 252 3.73 -24.46 -7.45
C PHE A 252 2.23 -24.30 -7.72
N ALA A 253 1.80 -23.14 -8.22
CA ALA A 253 0.39 -22.85 -8.47
C ALA A 253 -0.21 -23.75 -9.55
N THR A 254 0.51 -23.99 -10.66
CA THR A 254 0.05 -24.86 -11.76
C THR A 254 -0.08 -26.32 -11.31
N ARG A 255 0.82 -26.80 -10.45
CA ARG A 255 0.71 -28.14 -9.84
C ARG A 255 -0.52 -28.26 -8.95
N GLN A 256 -0.83 -27.23 -8.13
CA GLN A 256 -2.02 -27.22 -7.26
C GLN A 256 -3.32 -27.17 -8.08
N LEU A 257 -3.34 -26.40 -9.16
CA LEU A 257 -4.49 -26.29 -10.09
C LEU A 257 -4.66 -27.51 -10.98
N ARG A 258 -3.58 -28.27 -11.24
CA ARG A 258 -3.51 -29.28 -12.29
C ARG A 258 -3.86 -28.69 -13.67
N ASP A 259 -3.38 -27.46 -13.91
CA ASP A 259 -3.61 -26.72 -15.15
C ASP A 259 -2.26 -26.25 -15.71
N ASP A 260 -1.91 -26.77 -16.89
CA ASP A 260 -0.66 -26.47 -17.58
C ASP A 260 -0.76 -25.29 -18.57
N THR A 261 -1.96 -24.70 -18.72
CA THR A 261 -2.21 -23.59 -19.66
C THR A 261 -1.26 -22.41 -19.47
N PRO A 262 -0.95 -21.95 -18.24
CA PRO A 262 -0.01 -20.84 -18.03
C PRO A 262 1.42 -21.20 -18.48
N LEU A 263 1.84 -22.47 -18.34
CA LEU A 263 3.16 -22.92 -18.76
C LEU A 263 3.28 -22.96 -20.27
N ARG A 264 2.25 -23.45 -20.97
CA ARG A 264 2.18 -23.45 -22.44
C ARG A 264 2.20 -22.05 -23.02
N ALA A 265 1.46 -21.13 -22.39
CA ALA A 265 1.47 -19.72 -22.79
C ALA A 265 2.86 -19.10 -22.70
N LEU A 266 3.62 -19.37 -21.63
CA LEU A 266 5.00 -18.91 -21.48
C LEU A 266 5.96 -19.54 -22.49
N LEU A 267 5.83 -20.82 -22.80
CA LEU A 267 6.66 -21.48 -23.84
C LEU A 267 6.43 -20.91 -25.23
N GLY A 268 5.20 -20.47 -25.53
CA GLY A 268 4.85 -19.75 -26.75
C GLY A 268 5.36 -18.31 -26.79
N ASN A 269 5.80 -17.76 -25.67
CA ASN A 269 6.32 -16.41 -25.59
C ASN A 269 7.76 -16.33 -26.13
N THR A 270 8.00 -15.38 -27.03
CA THR A 270 9.31 -15.16 -27.67
C THR A 270 10.23 -14.22 -26.89
N ASP A 271 9.79 -13.70 -25.73
CA ASP A 271 10.59 -12.79 -24.91
C ASP A 271 11.93 -13.47 -24.50
N PRO A 272 13.07 -12.82 -24.72
CA PRO A 272 14.39 -13.38 -24.41
C PRO A 272 14.55 -13.71 -22.92
N ARG A 273 13.78 -13.08 -22.03
CA ARG A 273 13.80 -13.36 -20.58
C ARG A 273 13.22 -14.74 -20.23
N ILE A 274 12.41 -15.32 -21.11
CA ILE A 274 11.85 -16.67 -20.94
C ILE A 274 12.80 -17.75 -21.41
N LYS A 275 13.71 -17.45 -22.33
CA LYS A 275 14.64 -18.42 -22.93
C LYS A 275 15.42 -19.27 -21.90
N PRO A 276 15.97 -18.70 -20.81
CA PRO A 276 16.70 -19.48 -19.81
C PRO A 276 15.84 -20.50 -19.04
N TRP A 277 14.53 -20.33 -19.06
CA TRP A 277 13.54 -21.16 -18.35
C TRP A 277 12.97 -22.30 -19.21
N ARG A 278 13.24 -22.30 -20.51
CA ARG A 278 12.57 -23.18 -21.47
C ARG A 278 12.68 -24.64 -21.11
N THR A 279 13.89 -25.13 -20.77
CA THR A 279 14.13 -26.53 -20.39
C THR A 279 13.33 -26.92 -19.14
N LEU A 280 13.25 -26.03 -18.15
CA LEU A 280 12.44 -26.23 -16.96
C LEU A 280 10.95 -26.32 -17.31
N LEU A 281 10.42 -25.38 -18.11
CA LEU A 281 9.02 -25.34 -18.51
C LEU A 281 8.62 -26.59 -19.32
N GLU A 282 9.46 -27.04 -20.27
CA GLU A 282 9.25 -28.26 -21.05
C GLU A 282 9.23 -29.47 -20.13
N THR A 283 10.17 -29.55 -19.17
CA THR A 283 10.23 -30.67 -18.21
C THR A 283 9.00 -30.73 -17.32
N GLU A 284 8.52 -29.56 -16.85
CA GLU A 284 7.31 -29.49 -16.04
C GLU A 284 6.06 -29.90 -16.83
N LEU A 285 5.98 -29.54 -18.10
CA LEU A 285 4.87 -29.94 -18.97
C LEU A 285 4.88 -31.47 -19.17
N PHE A 286 6.06 -32.12 -19.35
CA PHE A 286 6.15 -33.60 -19.40
C PHE A 286 5.60 -34.23 -18.13
N LEU A 287 5.91 -33.65 -16.95
CA LEU A 287 5.40 -34.15 -15.66
C LEU A 287 3.88 -34.01 -15.54
N GLN A 288 3.36 -32.84 -15.86
CA GLN A 288 1.90 -32.57 -15.77
C GLN A 288 1.11 -33.37 -16.82
N SER A 289 1.71 -33.70 -17.96
CA SER A 289 1.15 -34.57 -18.99
C SER A 289 1.39 -36.08 -18.71
N ALA A 290 1.85 -36.46 -17.52
CA ALA A 290 2.16 -37.81 -17.10
C ALA A 290 3.25 -38.50 -17.93
N GLN A 291 4.05 -37.77 -18.70
CA GLN A 291 5.16 -38.28 -19.51
C GLN A 291 6.44 -38.43 -18.67
N ARG A 292 6.40 -39.25 -17.63
CA ARG A 292 7.49 -39.38 -16.63
C ARG A 292 8.83 -39.77 -17.24
N ALA A 293 8.84 -40.63 -18.28
CA ALA A 293 10.07 -41.06 -18.95
C ALA A 293 10.77 -39.90 -19.68
N ALA A 294 10.00 -39.04 -20.38
CA ALA A 294 10.53 -37.85 -21.04
C ALA A 294 11.06 -36.83 -20.03
N ALA A 295 10.30 -36.59 -18.95
CA ALA A 295 10.74 -35.75 -17.87
C ALA A 295 12.03 -36.22 -17.21
N ARG A 296 12.11 -37.52 -16.89
CA ARG A 296 13.34 -38.17 -16.36
C ARG A 296 14.54 -37.99 -17.30
N THR A 297 14.35 -38.22 -18.59
CA THR A 297 15.40 -38.02 -19.57
C THR A 297 15.90 -36.59 -19.64
N SER A 298 14.99 -35.62 -19.56
CA SER A 298 15.32 -34.18 -19.51
C SER A 298 16.09 -33.82 -18.22
N LEU A 299 15.68 -34.36 -17.07
CA LEU A 299 16.31 -34.07 -15.77
C LEU A 299 17.71 -34.70 -15.64
N LEU A 300 17.97 -35.85 -16.27
CA LEU A 300 19.27 -36.50 -16.22
C LEU A 300 20.32 -35.87 -17.15
N ARG A 301 19.89 -35.06 -18.12
CA ARG A 301 20.82 -34.30 -18.97
C ARG A 301 21.40 -33.11 -18.19
N PRO A 302 22.64 -32.71 -18.45
CA PRO A 302 23.20 -31.50 -17.90
C PRO A 302 22.44 -30.30 -18.48
N TRP A 303 21.89 -29.47 -17.60
CA TRP A 303 21.24 -28.20 -18.01
C TRP A 303 22.29 -27.11 -18.27
N PRO A 304 21.98 -26.11 -19.12
CA PRO A 304 22.89 -25.02 -19.43
C PRO A 304 23.46 -24.37 -18.16
N ARG A 305 24.76 -24.02 -18.20
CA ARG A 305 25.42 -23.39 -17.03
C ARG A 305 24.88 -22.00 -16.68
N ASP A 306 24.34 -21.33 -17.66
CA ASP A 306 23.67 -20.01 -17.56
C ASP A 306 22.21 -20.09 -17.07
N SER A 307 21.72 -21.30 -16.80
CA SER A 307 20.37 -21.47 -16.23
C SER A 307 20.26 -20.79 -14.86
N PRO A 308 19.13 -20.12 -14.58
CA PRO A 308 18.90 -19.47 -13.29
C PRO A 308 19.02 -20.43 -12.10
N PRO A 309 19.40 -19.95 -10.90
CA PRO A 309 19.59 -20.80 -9.73
C PRO A 309 18.38 -21.70 -9.40
N TYR A 310 17.18 -21.18 -9.57
CA TYR A 310 15.97 -21.97 -9.35
C TYR A 310 15.85 -23.17 -10.30
N SER A 311 16.39 -23.10 -11.49
CA SER A 311 16.38 -24.26 -12.42
C SER A 311 17.14 -25.48 -11.84
N LEU A 312 18.24 -25.22 -11.15
CA LEU A 312 18.97 -26.27 -10.44
C LEU A 312 18.21 -26.81 -9.23
N PHE A 313 17.63 -25.89 -8.44
CA PHE A 313 16.75 -26.28 -7.35
C PHE A 313 15.61 -27.19 -7.84
N TYR A 314 14.92 -26.75 -8.88
CA TYR A 314 13.83 -27.50 -9.51
C TYR A 314 14.30 -28.89 -10.02
N GLN A 315 15.44 -28.95 -10.68
CA GLN A 315 16.00 -30.21 -11.20
C GLN A 315 16.24 -31.23 -10.07
N VAL A 316 16.89 -30.80 -8.97
CA VAL A 316 17.17 -31.66 -7.82
C VAL A 316 15.88 -32.05 -7.10
N GLU A 317 14.99 -31.10 -6.80
CA GLU A 317 13.71 -31.36 -6.14
C GLU A 317 12.85 -32.35 -6.96
N THR A 318 12.84 -32.20 -8.27
CA THR A 318 12.04 -33.04 -9.16
C THR A 318 12.63 -34.44 -9.28
N LEU A 319 13.96 -34.59 -9.35
CA LEU A 319 14.62 -35.89 -9.25
C LEU A 319 14.23 -36.61 -7.94
N LEU A 320 14.26 -35.93 -6.82
CA LEU A 320 13.78 -36.44 -5.54
C LEU A 320 12.32 -36.88 -5.60
N SER A 321 11.46 -36.12 -6.28
CA SER A 321 10.03 -36.47 -6.42
C SER A 321 9.81 -37.74 -7.26
N LEU A 322 10.71 -38.00 -8.19
CA LEU A 322 10.69 -39.20 -9.04
C LEU A 322 11.38 -40.43 -8.38
N GLY A 323 11.95 -40.27 -7.17
CA GLY A 323 12.67 -41.36 -6.47
C GLY A 323 14.13 -41.48 -6.85
N GLU A 324 14.66 -40.59 -7.70
CA GLU A 324 16.07 -40.60 -8.15
C GLU A 324 16.98 -39.93 -7.09
N ASN A 325 16.90 -40.40 -5.84
CA ASN A 325 17.50 -39.77 -4.68
C ASN A 325 19.03 -39.65 -4.75
N PHE A 326 19.70 -40.68 -5.21
CA PHE A 326 21.18 -40.70 -5.32
C PHE A 326 21.67 -39.83 -6.48
N THR A 327 20.93 -39.80 -7.59
CA THR A 327 21.21 -38.93 -8.72
C THR A 327 21.05 -37.46 -8.32
N ALA A 328 20.00 -37.14 -7.53
CA ALA A 328 19.78 -35.82 -6.98
C ALA A 328 20.93 -35.35 -6.05
N LEU A 329 21.43 -36.25 -5.18
CA LEU A 329 22.59 -35.97 -4.31
C LEU A 329 23.88 -35.76 -5.12
N ASP A 330 24.14 -36.55 -6.15
CA ASP A 330 25.29 -36.39 -7.03
C ASP A 330 25.21 -35.03 -7.79
N GLN A 331 24.02 -34.71 -8.33
CA GLN A 331 23.78 -33.43 -9.01
C GLN A 331 24.01 -32.23 -8.09
N LEU A 332 23.54 -32.34 -6.86
CA LEU A 332 23.75 -31.30 -5.85
C LEU A 332 25.23 -31.14 -5.50
N GLY A 333 25.95 -32.25 -5.34
CA GLY A 333 27.40 -32.25 -5.09
C GLY A 333 28.21 -31.61 -6.22
N ARG A 334 27.82 -31.85 -7.49
CA ARG A 334 28.46 -31.24 -8.68
C ARG A 334 28.16 -29.75 -8.84
N SER A 335 27.17 -29.24 -8.13
CA SER A 335 26.63 -27.88 -8.28
C SER A 335 26.96 -26.98 -7.10
N VAL A 336 27.99 -27.30 -6.35
CA VAL A 336 28.48 -26.51 -5.22
C VAL A 336 28.78 -25.08 -5.68
N GLY A 337 28.29 -24.09 -4.92
CA GLY A 337 28.45 -22.66 -5.21
C GLY A 337 27.46 -22.06 -6.23
N ARG A 338 26.56 -22.89 -6.80
CA ARG A 338 25.48 -22.40 -7.70
C ARG A 338 24.16 -22.10 -6.96
N LEU A 339 23.96 -22.68 -5.81
CA LEU A 339 22.87 -22.40 -4.88
C LEU A 339 23.44 -21.72 -3.65
N ASP A 340 22.62 -20.91 -3.00
CA ASP A 340 22.94 -20.41 -1.67
C ASP A 340 22.97 -21.57 -0.65
N ASP A 341 23.71 -21.38 0.43
CA ASP A 341 23.96 -22.43 1.43
C ASP A 341 22.66 -22.95 2.07
N GLU A 342 21.67 -22.07 2.32
CA GLU A 342 20.38 -22.47 2.91
C GLU A 342 19.60 -23.39 1.96
N THR A 343 19.50 -23.00 0.69
CA THR A 343 18.82 -23.78 -0.35
C THR A 343 19.51 -25.12 -0.59
N ALA A 344 20.85 -25.13 -0.67
CA ALA A 344 21.63 -26.36 -0.83
C ALA A 344 21.43 -27.30 0.37
N LEU A 345 21.41 -26.78 1.59
CA LEU A 345 21.20 -27.55 2.81
C LEU A 345 19.78 -28.12 2.88
N ALA A 346 18.76 -27.32 2.52
CA ALA A 346 17.37 -27.77 2.46
C ALA A 346 17.19 -28.95 1.50
N LEU A 347 17.81 -28.88 0.32
CA LEU A 347 17.79 -29.98 -0.67
C LEU A 347 18.54 -31.24 -0.18
N ARG A 348 19.69 -31.08 0.50
CA ARG A 348 20.39 -32.21 1.11
C ARG A 348 19.54 -32.91 2.15
N PHE A 349 18.91 -32.14 3.06
CA PHE A 349 17.99 -32.69 4.05
C PHE A 349 16.84 -33.47 3.42
N ALA A 350 16.24 -32.92 2.35
CA ALA A 350 15.18 -33.58 1.61
C ALA A 350 15.68 -34.88 0.94
N ALA A 351 16.88 -34.83 0.37
CA ALA A 351 17.50 -36.00 -0.28
C ALA A 351 17.82 -37.11 0.74
N TYR A 352 18.39 -36.79 1.88
CA TYR A 352 18.65 -37.76 2.92
C TYR A 352 17.36 -38.36 3.50
N ALA A 353 16.37 -37.57 3.74
CA ALA A 353 15.07 -38.05 4.22
C ALA A 353 14.43 -39.03 3.23
N ARG A 354 14.42 -38.69 1.93
CA ARG A 354 13.85 -39.56 0.88
C ARG A 354 14.68 -40.77 0.58
N ALA A 355 16.01 -40.69 0.67
CA ALA A 355 16.91 -41.81 0.50
C ALA A 355 16.99 -42.76 1.71
N GLY A 356 16.31 -42.43 2.82
CA GLY A 356 16.38 -43.20 4.05
C GLY A 356 17.75 -43.13 4.77
N LEU A 357 18.56 -42.09 4.45
CA LEU A 357 19.89 -41.89 5.03
C LEU A 357 19.78 -41.13 6.40
N GLN A 358 18.98 -41.68 7.29
CA GLN A 358 18.66 -41.06 8.61
C GLN A 358 19.90 -40.70 9.43
N PRO A 359 20.99 -41.54 9.53
CA PRO A 359 22.17 -41.13 10.30
C PRO A 359 22.85 -39.88 9.77
N ARG A 360 22.92 -39.71 8.43
CA ARG A 360 23.48 -38.51 7.80
C ARG A 360 22.60 -37.29 8.02
N LEU A 361 21.29 -37.44 7.85
CA LEU A 361 20.31 -36.39 8.15
C LEU A 361 20.46 -35.93 9.57
N ALA A 362 20.44 -36.85 10.53
CA ALA A 362 20.56 -36.53 11.95
C ALA A 362 21.88 -35.80 12.28
N TYR A 363 22.99 -36.28 11.69
CA TYR A 363 24.31 -35.67 11.87
C TYR A 363 24.32 -34.19 11.38
N GLU A 364 23.96 -33.94 10.14
CA GLU A 364 23.96 -32.58 9.58
C GLU A 364 22.94 -31.68 10.27
N PHE A 365 21.76 -32.21 10.59
CA PHE A 365 20.71 -31.46 11.31
C PHE A 365 21.20 -31.04 12.70
N ASN A 366 21.78 -31.95 13.50
CA ASN A 366 22.32 -31.63 14.82
C ASN A 366 23.57 -30.73 14.75
N THR A 367 24.37 -30.85 13.70
CA THR A 367 25.48 -29.93 13.43
C THR A 367 24.97 -28.52 13.20
N LEU A 368 23.85 -28.35 12.49
CA LEU A 368 23.22 -27.03 12.34
C LEU A 368 22.64 -26.52 13.67
N LEU A 369 22.04 -27.41 14.47
CA LEU A 369 21.55 -27.08 15.81
C LEU A 369 22.65 -26.70 16.81
N SER A 370 23.90 -27.11 16.58
CA SER A 370 25.03 -26.70 17.44
C SER A 370 25.35 -25.21 17.30
N ARG A 371 24.98 -24.59 16.20
CA ARG A 371 25.13 -23.15 15.94
C ARG A 371 24.04 -22.33 16.63
N PRO A 372 24.20 -21.00 16.74
CA PRO A 372 23.12 -20.11 17.19
C PRO A 372 21.88 -20.24 16.31
N LEU A 373 20.71 -20.37 16.93
CA LEU A 373 19.44 -20.39 16.20
C LEU A 373 19.07 -18.96 15.78
N THR A 374 19.17 -18.72 14.49
CA THR A 374 18.71 -17.48 13.85
C THR A 374 17.37 -17.72 13.14
N PRO A 375 16.55 -16.67 12.88
CA PRO A 375 15.30 -16.82 12.15
C PRO A 375 15.42 -17.59 10.81
N PRO A 376 16.47 -17.40 9.97
CA PRO A 376 16.68 -18.23 8.77
C PRO A 376 16.86 -19.71 9.06
N VAL A 377 17.64 -20.07 10.08
CA VAL A 377 17.84 -21.47 10.48
C VAL A 377 16.55 -22.10 10.98
N ILE A 378 15.78 -21.37 11.82
CA ILE A 378 14.49 -21.84 12.31
C ILE A 378 13.53 -22.08 11.15
N LYS A 379 13.46 -21.16 10.17
CA LYS A 379 12.67 -21.27 8.95
C LYS A 379 13.00 -22.54 8.17
N LEU A 380 14.28 -22.79 7.94
CA LEU A 380 14.77 -23.97 7.18
C LEU A 380 14.41 -25.27 7.90
N LEU A 381 14.73 -25.37 9.20
CA LEU A 381 14.45 -26.58 9.99
C LEU A 381 12.95 -26.83 10.12
N SER A 382 12.16 -25.76 10.31
CA SER A 382 10.69 -25.85 10.37
C SER A 382 10.10 -26.35 9.07
N ALA A 383 10.51 -25.79 7.94
CA ALA A 383 10.04 -26.22 6.63
C ALA A 383 10.40 -27.68 6.34
N HIS A 384 11.59 -28.13 6.79
CA HIS A 384 11.99 -29.53 6.69
C HIS A 384 11.11 -30.44 7.54
N LEU A 385 10.95 -30.14 8.83
CA LEU A 385 10.16 -30.95 9.77
C LEU A 385 8.67 -31.00 9.43
N ILE A 386 8.14 -29.99 8.75
CA ILE A 386 6.77 -30.00 8.20
C ILE A 386 6.67 -30.98 7.02
N ARG A 387 7.63 -30.97 6.09
CA ARG A 387 7.62 -31.88 4.92
C ARG A 387 7.95 -33.33 5.27
N TYR A 388 8.92 -33.53 6.18
CA TYR A 388 9.47 -34.80 6.59
C TYR A 388 9.44 -34.91 8.12
N PRO A 389 8.27 -35.20 8.72
CA PRO A 389 8.15 -35.30 10.17
C PRO A 389 9.04 -36.40 10.73
N ASP A 390 9.89 -36.03 11.67
CA ASP A 390 10.74 -36.91 12.45
C ASP A 390 10.67 -36.50 13.93
N PRO A 391 10.11 -37.34 14.80
CA PRO A 391 9.90 -37.00 16.21
C PRO A 391 11.20 -36.72 16.97
N VAL A 392 12.30 -37.42 16.61
CA VAL A 392 13.59 -37.26 17.29
C VAL A 392 14.23 -35.93 16.91
N LEU A 393 14.24 -35.60 15.62
CA LEU A 393 14.75 -34.32 15.14
C LEU A 393 13.91 -33.15 15.66
N PHE A 394 12.58 -33.33 15.71
CA PHE A 394 11.69 -32.31 16.30
C PHE A 394 12.01 -32.07 17.77
N GLN A 395 12.18 -33.14 18.57
CA GLN A 395 12.53 -33.00 19.98
C GLN A 395 13.84 -32.21 20.17
N ASN A 396 14.87 -32.55 19.39
CA ASN A 396 16.16 -31.86 19.44
C ASN A 396 16.02 -30.37 19.06
N PHE A 397 15.28 -30.10 17.98
CA PHE A 397 15.00 -28.74 17.52
C PHE A 397 14.26 -27.91 18.56
N TYR A 398 13.17 -28.44 19.12
CA TYR A 398 12.35 -27.72 20.10
C TYR A 398 13.13 -27.43 21.37
N THR A 399 13.87 -28.42 21.91
CA THR A 399 14.72 -28.23 23.07
C THR A 399 15.78 -27.13 22.87
N LYS A 400 16.37 -27.09 21.67
CA LYS A 400 17.34 -26.03 21.33
C LYS A 400 16.67 -24.67 21.18
N PHE A 401 15.46 -24.62 20.59
CA PHE A 401 14.68 -23.40 20.44
C PHE A 401 14.34 -22.78 21.78
N GLU A 402 13.90 -23.58 22.75
CA GLU A 402 13.60 -23.10 24.12
C GLU A 402 14.85 -22.52 24.82
N ARG A 403 15.98 -23.20 24.66
CA ARG A 403 17.25 -22.74 25.24
C ARG A 403 17.78 -21.46 24.62
N ALA A 404 17.48 -21.24 23.35
CA ALA A 404 17.89 -20.05 22.62
C ALA A 404 17.20 -18.77 23.11
N ARG A 405 16.05 -18.88 23.79
CA ARG A 405 15.28 -17.76 24.33
C ARG A 405 15.11 -16.61 23.33
N LEU A 406 14.75 -16.96 22.09
CA LEU A 406 14.53 -15.97 21.04
C LEU A 406 13.53 -14.90 21.52
N PRO A 407 13.85 -13.60 21.40
CA PRO A 407 12.92 -12.54 21.78
C PRO A 407 11.55 -12.70 21.13
N LEU A 408 10.50 -12.45 21.89
CA LEU A 408 9.14 -12.47 21.38
C LEU A 408 8.75 -11.05 20.92
N ASP A 409 9.12 -10.71 19.71
CA ASP A 409 8.89 -9.43 19.05
C ASP A 409 8.41 -9.62 17.61
N ILE A 410 8.11 -8.51 16.92
CA ILE A 410 7.59 -8.53 15.55
C ILE A 410 8.62 -9.13 14.58
N GLU A 411 9.92 -8.92 14.81
CA GLU A 411 10.99 -9.39 13.93
C GLU A 411 11.12 -10.92 13.98
N ASN A 412 10.93 -11.49 15.16
CA ASN A 412 11.02 -12.92 15.40
C ASN A 412 9.66 -13.65 15.34
N ALA A 413 8.56 -12.92 15.16
CA ALA A 413 7.22 -13.52 15.14
C ALA A 413 7.13 -14.70 14.15
N GLY A 414 7.68 -14.52 12.93
CA GLY A 414 7.69 -15.56 11.90
C GLY A 414 8.39 -16.87 12.37
N ALA A 415 9.45 -16.78 13.18
CA ALA A 415 10.14 -17.94 13.74
C ALA A 415 9.25 -18.66 14.77
N HIS A 416 8.63 -17.93 15.68
CA HIS A 416 7.71 -18.50 16.68
C HIS A 416 6.49 -19.17 16.05
N PHE A 417 5.88 -18.54 15.03
CA PHE A 417 4.78 -19.14 14.27
C PHE A 417 5.22 -20.37 13.47
N SER A 418 6.46 -20.41 12.98
CA SER A 418 7.02 -21.60 12.32
C SER A 418 7.12 -22.77 13.29
N VAL A 419 7.61 -22.54 14.52
CA VAL A 419 7.70 -23.56 15.56
C VAL A 419 6.32 -24.05 15.99
N LEU A 420 5.33 -23.15 16.12
CA LEU A 420 3.93 -23.52 16.37
C LEU A 420 3.41 -24.48 15.30
N CYS A 421 3.63 -24.18 14.01
CA CYS A 421 3.21 -25.05 12.92
C CYS A 421 3.90 -26.42 12.95
N VAL A 422 5.19 -26.47 13.29
CA VAL A 422 5.92 -27.76 13.45
C VAL A 422 5.32 -28.57 14.60
N ALA A 423 5.07 -27.96 15.77
CA ALA A 423 4.45 -28.66 16.90
C ALA A 423 3.07 -29.22 16.53
N GLY A 424 2.27 -28.44 15.78
CA GLY A 424 0.98 -28.89 15.25
C GLY A 424 1.09 -30.07 14.29
N VAL A 425 2.04 -30.05 13.35
CA VAL A 425 2.30 -31.16 12.43
C VAL A 425 2.72 -32.44 13.14
N HIS A 426 3.44 -32.31 14.26
CA HIS A 426 3.85 -33.45 15.10
C HIS A 426 2.78 -33.85 16.12
N SER A 427 1.61 -33.22 16.11
CA SER A 427 0.51 -33.49 17.05
C SER A 427 0.92 -33.34 18.52
N ASP A 428 1.91 -32.50 18.81
CA ASP A 428 2.38 -32.21 20.16
C ASP A 428 1.54 -31.06 20.78
N ARG A 429 0.41 -31.42 21.36
CA ARG A 429 -0.53 -30.47 21.97
C ARG A 429 0.13 -29.60 23.04
N ALA A 430 0.95 -30.18 23.90
CA ALA A 430 1.54 -29.45 25.03
C ALA A 430 2.44 -28.30 24.53
N ARG A 431 3.30 -28.59 23.55
CA ARG A 431 4.18 -27.58 22.96
C ARG A 431 3.42 -26.59 22.09
N MET A 432 2.39 -27.04 21.40
CA MET A 432 1.53 -26.17 20.61
C MET A 432 0.81 -25.16 21.53
N ASP A 433 0.22 -25.59 22.63
CA ASP A 433 -0.49 -24.74 23.60
C ASP A 433 0.46 -23.76 24.30
N GLU A 434 1.68 -24.20 24.59
CA GLU A 434 2.73 -23.33 25.10
C GLU A 434 3.07 -22.20 24.13
N GLN A 435 3.29 -22.52 22.83
CA GLN A 435 3.58 -21.52 21.82
C GLN A 435 2.38 -20.57 21.58
N ILE A 436 1.15 -21.09 21.58
CA ILE A 436 -0.07 -20.28 21.51
C ILE A 436 -0.14 -19.29 22.68
N THR A 437 0.14 -19.76 23.89
CA THR A 437 0.13 -18.92 25.08
C THR A 437 1.17 -17.80 25.00
N ARG A 438 2.37 -18.11 24.55
CA ARG A 438 3.43 -17.12 24.31
C ARG A 438 3.02 -16.11 23.24
N LEU A 439 2.49 -16.57 22.12
CA LEU A 439 2.07 -15.71 21.01
C LEU A 439 0.87 -14.82 21.35
N LYS A 440 -0.03 -15.27 22.22
CA LYS A 440 -1.12 -14.43 22.75
C LYS A 440 -0.59 -13.25 23.57
N ALA A 441 0.54 -13.41 24.26
CA ALA A 441 1.18 -12.31 24.98
C ALA A 441 1.81 -11.26 24.06
N LEU A 442 2.27 -11.64 22.86
CA LEU A 442 2.77 -10.70 21.85
C LEU A 442 1.65 -9.86 21.24
N ALA A 443 0.50 -10.47 20.99
CA ALA A 443 -0.67 -9.80 20.43
C ALA A 443 -1.56 -9.34 21.59
N ALA A 444 -1.45 -8.09 22.01
CA ALA A 444 -2.29 -7.48 23.04
C ALA A 444 -3.83 -7.59 22.78
N ALA A 445 -4.24 -8.17 21.67
CA ALA A 445 -5.61 -8.43 21.26
C ALA A 445 -5.86 -9.93 21.08
N SER A 446 -7.10 -10.36 21.33
CA SER A 446 -7.59 -11.72 21.11
C SER A 446 -7.27 -12.19 19.68
N PHE A 447 -6.20 -12.96 19.53
CA PHE A 447 -5.83 -13.58 18.27
C PHE A 447 -6.74 -14.78 18.03
N ILE A 448 -7.95 -14.52 17.53
CA ILE A 448 -8.93 -15.56 17.14
C ILE A 448 -8.25 -16.58 16.21
N GLY A 449 -7.33 -16.12 15.36
CA GLY A 449 -6.57 -16.99 14.47
C GLY A 449 -5.73 -18.08 15.16
N LEU A 450 -5.20 -17.85 16.38
CA LEU A 450 -4.43 -18.88 17.09
C LEU A 450 -5.32 -20.05 17.54
N ASN A 451 -6.56 -19.79 17.88
CA ASN A 451 -7.51 -20.87 18.21
C ASN A 451 -7.85 -21.70 16.95
N LEU A 452 -8.04 -21.05 15.80
CA LEU A 452 -8.24 -21.75 14.52
C LEU A 452 -7.06 -22.66 14.15
N VAL A 453 -5.83 -22.25 14.47
CA VAL A 453 -4.62 -23.07 14.29
C VAL A 453 -4.67 -24.31 15.18
N ALA A 454 -5.01 -24.13 16.47
CA ALA A 454 -5.14 -25.24 17.40
C ALA A 454 -6.22 -26.23 16.96
N ASP A 455 -7.41 -25.74 16.62
CA ASP A 455 -8.55 -26.56 16.17
C ASP A 455 -8.19 -27.36 14.91
N PHE A 456 -7.45 -26.75 13.97
CA PHE A 456 -7.00 -27.42 12.75
C PHE A 456 -6.06 -28.59 13.07
N PHE A 457 -5.00 -28.36 13.82
CA PHE A 457 -3.99 -29.38 14.10
C PHE A 457 -4.50 -30.47 15.06
N ASN A 458 -5.46 -30.15 15.91
CA ASN A 458 -6.12 -31.12 16.78
C ASN A 458 -7.21 -31.94 16.10
N ASN A 459 -7.51 -31.67 14.82
CA ASN A 459 -8.65 -32.26 14.09
C ASN A 459 -10.01 -32.04 14.76
N GLU A 460 -10.17 -30.98 15.54
CA GLU A 460 -11.43 -30.67 16.24
C GLU A 460 -12.53 -30.19 15.30
N SER A 461 -12.18 -29.84 14.07
CA SER A 461 -13.12 -29.46 13.03
C SER A 461 -12.74 -30.04 11.67
N ALA A 462 -13.45 -31.05 11.21
CA ALA A 462 -13.25 -31.69 9.89
C ALA A 462 -13.44 -30.73 8.69
N ALA A 463 -14.05 -29.56 8.91
CA ALA A 463 -14.32 -28.57 7.87
C ALA A 463 -13.20 -27.50 7.76
N GLN A 464 -12.28 -27.44 8.70
CA GLN A 464 -11.21 -26.43 8.67
C GLN A 464 -10.12 -26.78 7.67
N ARG A 465 -9.78 -25.81 6.87
CA ARG A 465 -8.70 -25.90 5.89
C ARG A 465 -7.56 -24.97 6.30
N ILE A 466 -6.33 -25.36 6.00
CA ILE A 466 -5.15 -24.55 6.33
C ILE A 466 -5.23 -23.13 5.78
N VAL A 467 -5.80 -22.92 4.62
CA VAL A 467 -5.99 -21.62 3.97
C VAL A 467 -6.95 -20.68 4.72
N THR A 468 -7.70 -21.17 5.70
CA THR A 468 -8.59 -20.36 6.53
C THR A 468 -7.81 -19.48 7.52
N PHE A 469 -6.70 -19.96 8.05
CA PHE A 469 -5.90 -19.24 9.05
C PHE A 469 -4.49 -18.86 8.56
N LEU A 470 -3.98 -19.53 7.52
CA LEU A 470 -2.64 -19.25 6.98
C LEU A 470 -2.42 -17.76 6.63
N PRO A 471 -3.40 -17.04 6.05
CA PRO A 471 -3.25 -15.61 5.74
C PRO A 471 -3.04 -14.70 6.96
N ILE A 472 -3.43 -15.14 8.14
CA ILE A 472 -3.27 -14.35 9.38
C ILE A 472 -1.99 -14.71 10.14
N LEU A 473 -1.28 -15.76 9.72
CA LEU A 473 -0.03 -16.18 10.34
C LEU A 473 1.16 -15.53 9.62
N PRO A 474 2.00 -14.78 10.32
CA PRO A 474 3.21 -14.20 9.73
C PRO A 474 4.33 -15.25 9.57
N VAL A 475 3.99 -16.41 8.99
CA VAL A 475 4.98 -17.47 8.73
C VAL A 475 5.84 -17.14 7.51
N PRO A 476 7.10 -17.57 7.49
CA PRO A 476 7.97 -17.46 6.32
C PRO A 476 7.40 -18.20 5.11
N LEU A 477 7.76 -17.73 3.91
CA LEU A 477 7.24 -18.26 2.65
C LEU A 477 7.54 -19.75 2.47
N GLU A 478 8.72 -20.22 2.89
CA GLU A 478 9.12 -21.63 2.82
C GLU A 478 8.25 -22.53 3.71
N VAL A 479 7.86 -22.02 4.88
CA VAL A 479 6.94 -22.71 5.78
C VAL A 479 5.54 -22.73 5.18
N THR A 480 5.11 -21.61 4.57
CA THR A 480 3.85 -21.55 3.83
C THR A 480 3.78 -22.61 2.72
N TYR A 481 4.80 -22.71 1.89
CA TYR A 481 4.88 -23.74 0.86
C TYR A 481 4.83 -25.16 1.46
N ALA A 482 5.62 -25.42 2.51
CA ALA A 482 5.66 -26.73 3.16
C ALA A 482 4.30 -27.14 3.72
N LEU A 483 3.57 -26.19 4.33
CA LEU A 483 2.21 -26.45 4.84
C LEU A 483 1.20 -26.71 3.72
N LEU A 484 1.24 -25.93 2.63
CA LEU A 484 0.35 -26.12 1.49
C LEU A 484 0.64 -27.43 0.72
N GLU A 485 1.90 -27.86 0.67
CA GLU A 485 2.28 -29.17 0.10
C GLU A 485 1.79 -30.33 0.95
N ARG A 486 1.88 -30.19 2.27
CA ARG A 486 1.48 -31.25 3.20
C ARG A 486 -0.03 -31.39 3.31
N TYR A 487 -0.78 -30.30 3.23
CA TYR A 487 -2.22 -30.24 3.36
C TYR A 487 -2.85 -29.77 2.03
N PRO A 488 -2.79 -30.59 0.95
CA PRO A 488 -3.42 -30.27 -0.31
C PRO A 488 -4.94 -30.24 -0.18
N GLY A 489 -5.62 -29.43 -0.94
CA GLY A 489 -7.09 -29.33 -0.92
C GLY A 489 -7.60 -27.95 -0.57
N ALA A 490 -6.72 -26.95 -0.57
CA ALA A 490 -7.14 -25.57 -0.70
C ALA A 490 -7.90 -25.44 -2.04
N ALA A 491 -9.23 -25.35 -1.97
CA ALA A 491 -9.99 -25.09 -3.17
C ALA A 491 -9.65 -23.70 -3.69
N SER A 492 -9.10 -23.62 -4.90
CA SER A 492 -8.96 -22.36 -5.61
C SER A 492 -10.33 -21.70 -5.72
N ARG A 493 -10.48 -20.48 -5.21
CA ARG A 493 -11.59 -19.62 -5.62
C ARG A 493 -11.41 -19.31 -7.11
N PRO A 494 -12.51 -19.35 -7.89
CA PRO A 494 -12.43 -18.83 -9.25
C PRO A 494 -11.90 -17.39 -9.20
N ALA A 495 -10.98 -17.08 -10.09
CA ALA A 495 -10.39 -15.73 -10.19
C ALA A 495 -11.54 -14.72 -10.32
N ALA A 496 -11.49 -13.66 -9.51
CA ALA A 496 -12.41 -12.56 -9.68
C ALA A 496 -12.20 -11.96 -11.08
N PRO A 497 -13.23 -11.86 -11.93
CA PRO A 497 -13.07 -11.34 -13.28
C PRO A 497 -12.52 -9.91 -13.20
N GLY A 498 -11.37 -9.65 -13.80
CA GLY A 498 -10.79 -8.31 -13.99
C GLY A 498 -9.69 -7.87 -13.02
N ALA A 499 -9.22 -8.70 -12.08
CA ALA A 499 -8.19 -8.27 -11.11
C ALA A 499 -6.80 -8.00 -11.73
N LEU A 500 -6.47 -8.60 -12.85
CA LEU A 500 -5.17 -8.54 -13.52
C LEU A 500 -5.24 -8.21 -15.02
N ASN A 501 -6.25 -7.46 -15.48
CA ASN A 501 -6.13 -6.83 -16.80
C ASN A 501 -5.27 -5.57 -16.65
N PRO A 502 -4.05 -5.53 -17.26
CA PRO A 502 -3.16 -4.38 -17.25
C PRO A 502 -3.72 -3.18 -18.00
#